data_b72afb62ff4ab921319c2243251be9ff
#
_entry.id   b72afb62ff4ab921319c2243251be9ff
#
_cell.length_a   1.000
_cell.length_b   1.000
_cell.length_c   1.000
_cell.angle_alpha   90.00
_cell.angle_beta   90.00
_cell.angle_gamma   90.00
#
_symmetry.space_group_name_H-M   'P 1'
#
loop_
_entity.id
_entity.type
_entity.pdbx_description
1 polymer ?
#
loop_
_entity_poly.entity_id
_entity_poly.type
_entity_poly.pdbx_seq_one_letter_code
_entity_poly.pdbx_strand_id
1 'polypeptide(L)'
;MEKSALQIARSAYQPKLPLGLRGNVSVKEGAPTQSVGNQEEIKALFPNTYGMPLVEFVPSDEKRTYEPMNIGIILSGGQAPGGHNVICGLFDELKKQCPENKLYGFLMGPGGLVDHKYIELTPEIIDEYRNTGGFDMIGSGRTKLEKEDQFEDGLKIIRELGIKAIVIIGGDDSNTNACVLAEYYAAKQYGVQVIGCPKTIDGDLKNEQIETSFGFDTACKTYAEVIGNIQRDANSARKYWHFIKLMGRSASHIALECALQCQPNVCIVSEEVEEKNMTLDDIVTYIAEVVAKRAAAGNNFGTVLIPEGLIEFIPAMKKLIAELNDLLATAEAAAVDPEAQREWIMGKLSAENAAIYASLPEGVAKQLTMERDPHGNVQVSLIETEKLLSEMVAKKLQAWKAEGKYAGKFAAQHHFFGYEGRCAAPSNYDADYCYALGTSAAQLVANGKTGYMAIVKNTTAPAEQWIAGGVPITMMMNMERRHGEMKPVIKKALVRLDGAPFKTFAAHREEWAEKTCFVYPGPIQYFGPTEVCDQCTMTLKLEQGK
;
A
#
# COMPACT_ATOMS: atom_id res chain seq x y z
N MET A 1 -10.12 0.37 26.65
CA MET A 1 -9.88 1.79 26.28
C MET A 1 -11.20 2.56 26.35
N GLU A 2 -11.20 3.81 26.82
CA GLU A 2 -12.38 4.66 26.74
C GLU A 2 -12.62 5.08 25.28
N LYS A 3 -13.82 4.84 24.78
CA LYS A 3 -14.20 5.13 23.38
C LYS A 3 -15.00 6.42 23.30
N SER A 4 -14.72 7.24 22.28
CA SER A 4 -15.57 8.40 21.97
C SER A 4 -16.96 7.97 21.50
N ALA A 5 -17.94 8.88 21.56
CA ALA A 5 -19.30 8.60 21.09
C ALA A 5 -19.34 8.16 19.62
N LEU A 6 -18.48 8.75 18.76
CA LEU A 6 -18.36 8.35 17.35
C LEU A 6 -17.79 6.93 17.22
N GLN A 7 -16.77 6.58 18.00
CA GLN A 7 -16.21 5.21 17.98
C GLN A 7 -17.22 4.16 18.45
N ILE A 8 -18.03 4.48 19.47
CA ILE A 8 -19.11 3.60 19.95
C ILE A 8 -20.14 3.38 18.83
N ALA A 9 -20.60 4.45 18.20
CA ALA A 9 -21.54 4.37 17.08
C ALA A 9 -20.93 3.61 15.88
N ARG A 10 -19.65 3.88 15.58
CA ARG A 10 -18.93 3.22 14.47
C ARG A 10 -18.70 1.72 14.74
N SER A 11 -18.43 1.32 15.98
CA SER A 11 -18.24 -0.10 16.31
C SER A 11 -19.52 -0.93 16.11
N ALA A 12 -20.68 -0.30 16.12
CA ALA A 12 -21.97 -0.94 15.84
C ALA A 12 -22.27 -1.13 14.33
N TYR A 13 -21.49 -0.50 13.45
CA TYR A 13 -21.65 -0.68 12.01
C TYR A 13 -21.46 -2.15 11.62
N GLN A 14 -22.42 -2.70 10.88
CA GLN A 14 -22.36 -4.06 10.37
C GLN A 14 -21.86 -4.04 8.92
N PRO A 15 -20.64 -4.50 8.66
CA PRO A 15 -20.12 -4.56 7.30
C PRO A 15 -21.00 -5.41 6.38
N LYS A 16 -21.20 -4.94 5.17
CA LYS A 16 -22.00 -5.60 4.15
C LYS A 16 -21.21 -6.73 3.51
N LEU A 17 -21.87 -7.85 3.24
CA LEU A 17 -21.28 -9.00 2.56
C LEU A 17 -21.86 -9.19 1.15
N PRO A 18 -21.04 -9.67 0.20
CA PRO A 18 -21.52 -10.21 -1.06
C PRO A 18 -22.55 -11.33 -0.86
N LEU A 19 -23.51 -11.45 -1.77
CA LEU A 19 -24.50 -12.54 -1.70
C LEU A 19 -23.84 -13.92 -1.69
N GLY A 20 -22.72 -14.09 -2.40
CA GLY A 20 -21.94 -15.34 -2.43
C GLY A 20 -21.35 -15.78 -1.08
N LEU A 21 -21.26 -14.87 -0.10
CA LEU A 21 -20.77 -15.17 1.24
C LEU A 21 -21.88 -15.23 2.31
N ARG A 22 -23.13 -15.03 1.93
CA ARG A 22 -24.27 -15.09 2.86
C ARG A 22 -24.82 -16.52 2.93
N GLY A 23 -25.19 -16.96 4.11
CA GLY A 23 -25.80 -18.30 4.30
C GLY A 23 -24.80 -19.44 4.09
N ASN A 24 -25.24 -20.51 3.42
CA ASN A 24 -24.39 -21.62 3.01
C ASN A 24 -23.65 -21.26 1.72
N VAL A 25 -22.41 -21.68 1.63
CA VAL A 25 -21.49 -21.31 0.54
C VAL A 25 -20.97 -22.57 -0.15
N SER A 26 -20.97 -22.59 -1.46
CA SER A 26 -20.23 -23.56 -2.27
C SER A 26 -19.13 -22.89 -3.09
N VAL A 27 -18.18 -23.68 -3.58
CA VAL A 27 -17.04 -23.22 -4.37
C VAL A 27 -17.26 -23.60 -5.82
N LYS A 28 -17.15 -22.60 -6.70
CA LYS A 28 -17.07 -22.77 -8.15
C LYS A 28 -15.62 -22.63 -8.56
N GLU A 29 -15.02 -23.68 -9.12
CA GLU A 29 -13.66 -23.65 -9.63
C GLU A 29 -13.63 -23.20 -11.09
N GLY A 30 -12.68 -22.34 -11.41
CA GLY A 30 -12.39 -21.87 -12.75
C GLY A 30 -11.37 -22.75 -13.48
N ALA A 31 -10.74 -22.19 -14.52
CA ALA A 31 -9.67 -22.84 -15.23
C ALA A 31 -8.36 -22.83 -14.40
N PRO A 32 -7.43 -23.79 -14.64
CA PRO A 32 -6.07 -23.73 -14.12
C PRO A 32 -5.38 -22.42 -14.49
N THR A 33 -4.58 -21.89 -13.57
CA THR A 33 -3.90 -20.61 -13.73
C THR A 33 -2.43 -20.77 -14.10
N GLN A 34 -1.83 -19.68 -14.59
CA GLN A 34 -0.40 -19.59 -14.86
C GLN A 34 0.14 -18.28 -14.26
N SER A 35 1.43 -18.26 -13.93
CA SER A 35 2.08 -17.04 -13.45
C SER A 35 2.14 -15.96 -14.53
N VAL A 36 2.14 -14.69 -14.11
CA VAL A 36 2.17 -13.53 -15.01
C VAL A 36 3.48 -13.43 -15.81
N GLY A 37 4.57 -14.07 -15.33
CA GLY A 37 5.86 -14.14 -16.00
C GLY A 37 6.66 -15.34 -15.51
N ASN A 38 7.76 -15.68 -16.21
CA ASN A 38 8.71 -16.74 -15.82
C ASN A 38 8.01 -18.06 -15.43
N GLN A 39 7.08 -18.50 -16.25
CA GLN A 39 6.16 -19.59 -15.90
C GLN A 39 6.88 -20.90 -15.52
N GLU A 40 7.91 -21.29 -16.26
CA GLU A 40 8.65 -22.53 -15.98
C GLU A 40 9.46 -22.44 -14.69
N GLU A 41 10.08 -21.29 -14.43
CA GLU A 41 10.85 -21.06 -13.20
C GLU A 41 9.92 -21.03 -11.98
N ILE A 42 8.79 -20.31 -12.05
CA ILE A 42 7.79 -20.27 -10.96
C ILE A 42 7.21 -21.67 -10.72
N LYS A 43 6.86 -22.42 -11.77
CA LYS A 43 6.37 -23.78 -11.64
C LYS A 43 7.40 -24.72 -11.00
N ALA A 44 8.69 -24.55 -11.32
CA ALA A 44 9.75 -25.34 -10.71
C ALA A 44 9.94 -25.04 -9.22
N LEU A 45 9.74 -23.78 -8.81
CA LEU A 45 9.84 -23.36 -7.41
C LEU A 45 8.60 -23.73 -6.58
N PHE A 46 7.43 -23.82 -7.20
CA PHE A 46 6.14 -24.02 -6.52
C PHE A 46 5.36 -25.22 -7.11
N PRO A 47 5.95 -26.43 -7.18
CA PRO A 47 5.32 -27.57 -7.86
C PRO A 47 4.00 -28.03 -7.23
N ASN A 48 3.76 -27.77 -5.94
CA ASN A 48 2.54 -28.19 -5.23
C ASN A 48 1.44 -27.10 -5.26
N THR A 49 1.79 -25.84 -5.49
CA THR A 49 0.84 -24.70 -5.45
C THR A 49 0.69 -23.98 -6.78
N TYR A 50 1.45 -24.36 -7.82
CA TYR A 50 1.33 -23.82 -9.17
C TYR A 50 0.17 -24.45 -9.95
N GLY A 51 -0.49 -23.65 -10.78
CA GLY A 51 -1.51 -24.13 -11.70
C GLY A 51 -2.88 -24.39 -11.09
N MET A 52 -3.06 -24.11 -9.81
CA MET A 52 -4.37 -24.22 -9.16
C MET A 52 -5.40 -23.30 -9.81
N PRO A 53 -6.72 -23.68 -9.80
CA PRO A 53 -7.78 -22.87 -10.42
C PRO A 53 -8.11 -21.62 -9.60
N LEU A 54 -8.64 -20.59 -10.25
CA LEU A 54 -9.40 -19.53 -9.57
C LEU A 54 -10.61 -20.16 -8.88
N VAL A 55 -11.01 -19.61 -7.73
CA VAL A 55 -12.21 -20.02 -7.03
C VAL A 55 -13.14 -18.83 -6.79
N GLU A 56 -14.43 -19.08 -6.93
CA GLU A 56 -15.50 -18.13 -6.65
C GLU A 56 -16.47 -18.75 -5.65
N PHE A 57 -16.93 -17.96 -4.69
CA PHE A 57 -17.94 -18.37 -3.73
C PHE A 57 -19.32 -18.02 -4.22
N VAL A 58 -20.20 -19.01 -4.21
CA VAL A 58 -21.58 -18.87 -4.65
C VAL A 58 -22.54 -19.38 -3.56
N PRO A 59 -23.78 -18.84 -3.49
CA PRO A 59 -24.78 -19.36 -2.55
C PRO A 59 -25.05 -20.84 -2.77
N SER A 60 -25.33 -21.57 -1.70
CA SER A 60 -25.68 -23.00 -1.73
C SER A 60 -26.91 -23.27 -0.85
N ASP A 61 -27.77 -24.18 -1.30
CA ASP A 61 -28.88 -24.70 -0.49
C ASP A 61 -28.43 -25.84 0.43
N GLU A 62 -27.24 -26.41 0.20
CA GLU A 62 -26.72 -27.53 0.97
C GLU A 62 -26.17 -27.04 2.32
N LYS A 63 -26.69 -27.63 3.42
CA LYS A 63 -26.11 -27.47 4.75
C LYS A 63 -24.83 -28.27 4.84
N ARG A 64 -23.75 -27.58 5.16
CA ARG A 64 -22.44 -28.19 5.42
C ARG A 64 -22.21 -28.29 6.93
N THR A 65 -21.75 -29.44 7.39
CA THR A 65 -21.24 -29.63 8.74
C THR A 65 -19.74 -29.42 8.75
N TYR A 66 -19.25 -28.63 9.69
CA TYR A 66 -17.83 -28.32 9.83
C TYR A 66 -17.29 -28.98 11.10
N GLU A 67 -16.16 -29.66 10.98
CA GLU A 67 -15.41 -30.14 12.13
C GLU A 67 -14.72 -28.96 12.82
N PRO A 68 -14.56 -29.01 14.17
CA PRO A 68 -13.83 -27.98 14.89
C PRO A 68 -12.41 -27.80 14.36
N MET A 69 -11.99 -26.53 14.18
CA MET A 69 -10.64 -26.20 13.75
C MET A 69 -10.10 -24.96 14.46
N ASN A 70 -8.79 -24.91 14.63
CA ASN A 70 -8.08 -23.74 15.10
C ASN A 70 -7.33 -23.10 13.94
N ILE A 71 -7.36 -21.77 13.88
CA ILE A 71 -6.68 -20.98 12.85
C ILE A 71 -5.75 -19.98 13.51
N GLY A 72 -4.59 -19.74 12.91
CA GLY A 72 -3.67 -18.67 13.27
C GLY A 72 -3.80 -17.49 12.32
N ILE A 73 -3.65 -16.27 12.82
CA ILE A 73 -3.66 -15.06 12.00
C ILE A 73 -2.46 -14.17 12.30
N ILE A 74 -1.90 -13.56 11.26
CA ILE A 74 -0.70 -12.71 11.31
C ILE A 74 -0.97 -11.41 10.57
N LEU A 75 -0.67 -10.27 11.21
CA LEU A 75 -0.59 -8.96 10.55
C LEU A 75 0.87 -8.69 10.16
N SER A 76 1.15 -8.59 8.86
CA SER A 76 2.52 -8.47 8.36
C SER A 76 2.77 -7.15 7.62
N GLY A 77 3.91 -6.52 7.92
CA GLY A 77 4.38 -5.31 7.28
C GLY A 77 3.79 -4.03 7.87
N GLY A 78 3.72 -2.97 7.08
CA GLY A 78 3.15 -1.69 7.48
C GLY A 78 1.64 -1.78 7.70
N GLN A 79 1.13 -0.91 8.55
CA GLN A 79 -0.30 -0.85 8.88
C GLN A 79 -1.14 -0.34 7.71
N ALA A 80 -2.43 -0.68 7.72
CA ALA A 80 -3.42 -0.16 6.77
C ALA A 80 -4.82 -0.19 7.41
N PRO A 81 -5.70 0.78 7.11
CA PRO A 81 -7.07 0.77 7.61
C PRO A 81 -7.83 -0.49 7.17
N GLY A 82 -8.47 -1.17 8.10
CA GLY A 82 -9.30 -2.34 7.82
C GLY A 82 -8.72 -3.69 8.22
N GLY A 83 -7.46 -3.76 8.68
CA GLY A 83 -6.86 -5.03 9.14
C GLY A 83 -7.66 -5.71 10.24
N HIS A 84 -8.18 -4.95 11.20
CA HIS A 84 -9.07 -5.48 12.24
C HIS A 84 -10.37 -6.02 11.67
N ASN A 85 -10.92 -5.40 10.62
CA ASN A 85 -12.12 -5.91 9.95
C ASN A 85 -11.89 -7.23 9.20
N VAL A 86 -10.69 -7.47 8.66
CA VAL A 86 -10.32 -8.78 8.11
C VAL A 86 -10.35 -9.83 9.22
N ILE A 87 -9.76 -9.53 10.39
CA ILE A 87 -9.77 -10.43 11.55
C ILE A 87 -11.20 -10.68 12.03
N CYS A 88 -12.04 -9.64 12.12
CA CYS A 88 -13.45 -9.76 12.53
C CYS A 88 -14.25 -10.64 11.54
N GLY A 89 -14.09 -10.43 10.23
CA GLY A 89 -14.76 -11.24 9.21
C GLY A 89 -14.35 -12.70 9.24
N LEU A 90 -13.06 -12.97 9.44
CA LEU A 90 -12.55 -14.33 9.64
C LEU A 90 -13.14 -14.97 10.90
N PHE A 91 -13.09 -14.25 12.03
CA PHE A 91 -13.59 -14.75 13.32
C PHE A 91 -15.08 -15.07 13.28
N ASP A 92 -15.90 -14.14 12.79
CA ASP A 92 -17.35 -14.29 12.74
C ASP A 92 -17.75 -15.48 11.85
N GLU A 93 -17.10 -15.65 10.68
CA GLU A 93 -17.38 -16.78 9.79
C GLU A 93 -16.91 -18.10 10.42
N LEU A 94 -15.77 -18.14 11.11
CA LEU A 94 -15.32 -19.32 11.84
C LEU A 94 -16.30 -19.74 12.93
N LYS A 95 -16.82 -18.77 13.70
CA LYS A 95 -17.82 -19.04 14.76
C LYS A 95 -19.16 -19.48 14.19
N LYS A 96 -19.55 -18.98 13.03
CA LYS A 96 -20.75 -19.41 12.28
C LYS A 96 -20.60 -20.84 11.76
N GLN A 97 -19.43 -21.22 11.26
CA GLN A 97 -19.13 -22.57 10.78
C GLN A 97 -19.16 -23.59 11.93
N CYS A 98 -18.44 -23.30 13.02
CA CYS A 98 -18.44 -24.12 14.22
C CYS A 98 -18.13 -23.23 15.44
N PRO A 99 -19.02 -23.14 16.44
CA PRO A 99 -18.81 -22.31 17.63
C PRO A 99 -17.55 -22.67 18.44
N GLU A 100 -17.06 -23.90 18.31
CA GLU A 100 -15.85 -24.39 18.98
C GLU A 100 -14.57 -23.96 18.31
N ASN A 101 -14.62 -23.43 17.08
CA ASN A 101 -13.45 -22.91 16.36
C ASN A 101 -12.74 -21.84 17.18
N LYS A 102 -11.39 -21.86 17.17
CA LYS A 102 -10.56 -20.87 17.82
C LYS A 102 -9.70 -20.12 16.82
N LEU A 103 -9.51 -18.82 17.08
CA LEU A 103 -8.61 -17.97 16.33
C LEU A 103 -7.47 -17.49 17.22
N TYR A 104 -6.23 -17.75 16.82
CA TYR A 104 -5.02 -17.32 17.52
C TYR A 104 -4.33 -16.21 16.75
N GLY A 105 -4.16 -15.05 17.39
CA GLY A 105 -3.39 -13.94 16.84
C GLY A 105 -1.92 -14.03 17.22
N PHE A 106 -1.01 -14.15 16.25
CA PHE A 106 0.43 -14.12 16.50
C PHE A 106 0.89 -12.67 16.66
N LEU A 107 1.58 -12.40 17.78
CA LEU A 107 1.91 -11.04 18.18
C LEU A 107 3.10 -10.48 17.40
N MET A 108 3.02 -9.19 17.04
CA MET A 108 4.08 -8.45 16.37
C MET A 108 4.50 -9.04 15.02
N GLY A 109 3.54 -9.62 14.29
CA GLY A 109 3.74 -10.11 12.93
C GLY A 109 4.30 -11.53 12.83
N PRO A 110 4.97 -11.87 11.71
CA PRO A 110 5.48 -13.23 11.48
C PRO A 110 6.49 -13.70 12.52
N GLY A 111 7.20 -12.78 13.19
CA GLY A 111 8.09 -13.11 14.30
C GLY A 111 7.37 -13.79 15.45
N GLY A 112 6.11 -13.44 15.71
CA GLY A 112 5.32 -14.08 16.76
C GLY A 112 5.07 -15.57 16.53
N LEU A 113 5.00 -16.00 15.28
CA LEU A 113 4.90 -17.42 14.94
C LEU A 113 6.19 -18.17 15.29
N VAL A 114 7.35 -17.62 14.97
CA VAL A 114 8.67 -18.20 15.24
C VAL A 114 8.99 -18.18 16.75
N ASP A 115 8.66 -17.06 17.41
CA ASP A 115 8.93 -16.84 18.83
C ASP A 115 7.86 -17.47 19.76
N HIS A 116 6.83 -18.10 19.20
CA HIS A 116 5.70 -18.69 19.94
C HIS A 116 4.94 -17.66 20.79
N LYS A 117 4.80 -16.41 20.30
CA LYS A 117 4.08 -15.31 20.97
C LYS A 117 2.71 -15.13 20.33
N TYR A 118 1.66 -15.43 21.08
CA TYR A 118 0.29 -15.40 20.57
C TYR A 118 -0.72 -15.10 21.67
N ILE A 119 -1.93 -14.76 21.26
CA ILE A 119 -3.12 -14.69 22.12
C ILE A 119 -4.28 -15.42 21.43
N GLU A 120 -5.19 -15.99 22.22
CA GLU A 120 -6.49 -16.42 21.70
C GLU A 120 -7.38 -15.19 21.53
N LEU A 121 -7.92 -15.00 20.34
CA LEU A 121 -8.84 -13.90 20.05
C LEU A 121 -10.25 -14.31 20.46
N THR A 122 -10.71 -13.73 21.58
CA THR A 122 -12.04 -13.97 22.13
C THR A 122 -13.07 -12.98 21.57
N PRO A 123 -14.39 -13.25 21.71
CA PRO A 123 -15.42 -12.31 21.30
C PRO A 123 -15.23 -10.90 21.88
N GLU A 124 -14.79 -10.79 23.13
CA GLU A 124 -14.58 -9.50 23.82
C GLU A 124 -13.45 -8.70 23.17
N ILE A 125 -12.35 -9.36 22.79
CA ILE A 125 -11.24 -8.73 22.07
C ILE A 125 -11.71 -8.29 20.68
N ILE A 126 -12.40 -9.16 19.95
CA ILE A 126 -12.90 -8.87 18.61
C ILE A 126 -13.85 -7.65 18.64
N ASP A 127 -14.79 -7.61 19.58
CA ASP A 127 -15.77 -6.52 19.69
C ASP A 127 -15.12 -5.18 20.07
N GLU A 128 -14.01 -5.21 20.80
CA GLU A 128 -13.24 -3.99 21.10
C GLU A 128 -12.67 -3.34 19.84
N TYR A 129 -12.29 -4.12 18.85
CA TYR A 129 -11.58 -3.63 17.64
C TYR A 129 -12.45 -3.54 16.38
N ARG A 130 -13.75 -3.84 16.44
CA ARG A 130 -14.63 -3.72 15.26
C ARG A 130 -14.60 -2.32 14.68
N ASN A 131 -14.38 -2.23 13.36
CA ASN A 131 -14.34 -1.00 12.58
C ASN A 131 -13.32 0.04 13.09
N THR A 132 -12.23 -0.41 13.69
CA THR A 132 -11.13 0.43 14.14
C THR A 132 -9.98 0.42 13.15
N GLY A 133 -9.21 1.52 13.12
CA GLY A 133 -7.95 1.58 12.37
C GLY A 133 -6.78 0.98 13.14
N GLY A 134 -5.61 0.95 12.50
CA GLY A 134 -4.40 0.41 13.10
C GLY A 134 -4.30 -1.12 13.04
N PHE A 135 -3.27 -1.67 13.70
CA PHE A 135 -2.98 -3.09 13.82
C PHE A 135 -2.70 -3.51 15.27
N ASP A 136 -3.15 -2.69 16.21
CA ASP A 136 -2.84 -2.82 17.64
C ASP A 136 -3.60 -3.94 18.37
N MET A 137 -4.54 -4.63 17.70
CA MET A 137 -5.15 -5.85 18.25
C MET A 137 -4.09 -6.93 18.56
N ILE A 138 -3.15 -7.15 17.63
CA ILE A 138 -2.06 -8.13 17.77
C ILE A 138 -0.68 -7.58 17.39
N GLY A 139 -0.62 -6.32 16.97
CA GLY A 139 0.59 -5.72 16.43
C GLY A 139 0.99 -6.25 15.05
N SER A 140 1.97 -5.64 14.43
CA SER A 140 2.53 -6.10 13.15
C SER A 140 4.05 -6.07 13.16
N GLY A 141 4.67 -6.83 12.26
CA GLY A 141 6.13 -6.90 12.12
C GLY A 141 6.57 -7.21 10.71
N ARG A 142 7.88 -7.07 10.46
CA ARG A 142 8.51 -7.25 9.14
C ARG A 142 9.46 -8.43 9.08
N THR A 143 9.40 -9.35 10.04
CA THR A 143 10.17 -10.59 10.01
C THR A 143 9.83 -11.37 8.76
N LYS A 144 10.82 -11.71 7.97
CA LYS A 144 10.65 -12.56 6.79
C LYS A 144 10.72 -14.02 7.20
N LEU A 145 9.76 -14.81 6.75
CA LEU A 145 9.77 -16.26 6.86
C LEU A 145 10.34 -16.83 5.56
N GLU A 146 11.65 -17.06 5.51
CA GLU A 146 12.36 -17.50 4.30
C GLU A 146 13.22 -18.77 4.53
N LYS A 147 13.42 -19.18 5.80
CA LYS A 147 14.32 -20.26 6.16
C LYS A 147 13.57 -21.47 6.71
N GLU A 148 14.06 -22.67 6.42
CA GLU A 148 13.46 -23.91 6.91
C GLU A 148 13.39 -24.00 8.43
N ASP A 149 14.40 -23.51 9.14
CA ASP A 149 14.39 -23.47 10.61
C ASP A 149 13.25 -22.63 11.16
N GLN A 150 12.97 -21.46 10.55
CA GLN A 150 11.81 -20.63 10.92
C GLN A 150 10.47 -21.34 10.63
N PHE A 151 10.37 -22.09 9.53
CA PHE A 151 9.17 -22.83 9.18
C PHE A 151 8.91 -23.98 10.16
N GLU A 152 9.97 -24.71 10.56
CA GLU A 152 9.88 -25.80 11.53
C GLU A 152 9.62 -25.29 12.94
N ASP A 153 10.20 -24.14 13.35
CA ASP A 153 9.89 -23.53 14.65
C ASP A 153 8.44 -23.05 14.70
N GLY A 154 7.94 -22.42 13.64
CA GLY A 154 6.52 -22.08 13.53
C GLY A 154 5.61 -23.33 13.55
N LEU A 155 6.04 -24.42 12.92
CA LEU A 155 5.25 -25.68 12.92
C LEU A 155 5.09 -26.29 14.30
N LYS A 156 6.05 -26.10 15.22
CA LYS A 156 5.95 -26.62 16.60
C LYS A 156 4.72 -26.02 17.31
N ILE A 157 4.60 -24.71 17.29
CA ILE A 157 3.46 -24.04 17.93
C ILE A 157 2.14 -24.27 17.19
N ILE A 158 2.16 -24.38 15.85
CA ILE A 158 0.99 -24.76 15.04
C ILE A 158 0.45 -26.12 15.49
N ARG A 159 1.32 -27.10 15.71
CA ARG A 159 0.93 -28.44 16.18
C ARG A 159 0.46 -28.44 17.63
N GLU A 160 1.15 -27.69 18.50
CA GLU A 160 0.77 -27.57 19.91
C GLU A 160 -0.65 -27.01 20.08
N LEU A 161 -0.99 -25.97 19.30
CA LEU A 161 -2.30 -25.32 19.32
C LEU A 161 -3.35 -26.04 18.44
N GLY A 162 -2.97 -27.10 17.73
CA GLY A 162 -3.87 -27.83 16.82
C GLY A 162 -4.36 -26.97 15.65
N ILE A 163 -3.55 -25.98 15.22
CA ILE A 163 -3.88 -25.07 14.13
C ILE A 163 -3.86 -25.82 12.80
N LYS A 164 -4.91 -25.63 12.00
CA LYS A 164 -5.08 -26.22 10.66
C LYS A 164 -4.72 -25.27 9.54
N ALA A 165 -4.79 -23.97 9.78
CA ALA A 165 -4.46 -22.96 8.79
C ALA A 165 -3.83 -21.72 9.41
N ILE A 166 -2.96 -21.04 8.63
CA ILE A 166 -2.44 -19.72 8.95
C ILE A 166 -2.96 -18.74 7.89
N VAL A 167 -3.53 -17.62 8.34
CA VAL A 167 -3.95 -16.51 7.49
C VAL A 167 -2.95 -15.37 7.66
N ILE A 168 -2.35 -14.91 6.56
CA ILE A 168 -1.34 -13.84 6.55
C ILE A 168 -1.93 -12.62 5.85
N ILE A 169 -2.11 -11.55 6.61
CA ILE A 169 -2.57 -10.26 6.09
C ILE A 169 -1.33 -9.41 5.81
N GLY A 170 -1.06 -9.09 4.55
CA GLY A 170 0.13 -8.34 4.20
C GLY A 170 0.22 -7.87 2.75
N GLY A 171 1.29 -7.15 2.43
CA GLY A 171 1.60 -6.69 1.09
C GLY A 171 2.16 -7.80 0.19
N ASP A 172 2.77 -7.39 -0.92
CA ASP A 172 3.38 -8.28 -1.91
C ASP A 172 4.45 -9.22 -1.32
N ASP A 173 5.41 -8.69 -0.56
CA ASP A 173 6.46 -9.51 0.07
C ASP A 173 5.87 -10.51 1.08
N SER A 174 4.89 -10.08 1.90
CA SER A 174 4.26 -10.94 2.90
C SER A 174 3.45 -12.08 2.26
N ASN A 175 2.75 -11.78 1.16
CA ASN A 175 1.99 -12.80 0.43
C ASN A 175 2.91 -13.71 -0.41
N THR A 176 4.05 -13.21 -0.88
CA THR A 176 5.12 -14.05 -1.45
C THR A 176 5.62 -15.05 -0.41
N ASN A 177 5.92 -14.60 0.81
CA ASN A 177 6.31 -15.49 1.91
C ASN A 177 5.20 -16.46 2.31
N ALA A 178 3.93 -16.03 2.27
CA ALA A 178 2.80 -16.93 2.49
C ALA A 178 2.75 -18.07 1.46
N CYS A 179 3.06 -17.78 0.20
CA CYS A 179 3.16 -18.79 -0.86
C CYS A 179 4.32 -19.75 -0.65
N VAL A 180 5.50 -19.25 -0.25
CA VAL A 180 6.67 -20.08 0.07
C VAL A 180 6.36 -21.02 1.25
N LEU A 181 5.71 -20.51 2.30
CA LEU A 181 5.30 -21.30 3.45
C LEU A 181 4.25 -22.36 3.07
N ALA A 182 3.27 -21.99 2.21
CA ALA A 182 2.27 -22.92 1.69
C ALA A 182 2.90 -24.06 0.90
N GLU A 183 3.84 -23.74 0.02
CA GLU A 183 4.59 -24.70 -0.78
C GLU A 183 5.39 -25.67 0.11
N TYR A 184 6.09 -25.13 1.10
CA TYR A 184 6.87 -25.92 2.04
C TYR A 184 6.01 -26.93 2.83
N TYR A 185 4.89 -26.45 3.40
CA TYR A 185 4.00 -27.32 4.16
C TYR A 185 3.28 -28.35 3.28
N ALA A 186 2.95 -27.99 2.04
CA ALA A 186 2.37 -28.93 1.07
C ALA A 186 3.39 -30.01 0.65
N ALA A 187 4.63 -29.62 0.34
CA ALA A 187 5.70 -30.56 -0.02
C ALA A 187 6.04 -31.55 1.10
N LYS A 188 6.01 -31.10 2.34
CA LYS A 188 6.23 -31.94 3.54
C LYS A 188 4.97 -32.70 4.00
N GLN A 189 3.82 -32.46 3.38
CA GLN A 189 2.53 -33.05 3.74
C GLN A 189 2.13 -32.84 5.21
N TYR A 190 2.41 -31.65 5.75
CA TYR A 190 2.14 -31.33 7.15
C TYR A 190 0.65 -31.08 7.44
N GLY A 191 -0.18 -30.94 6.41
CA GLY A 191 -1.63 -30.73 6.55
C GLY A 191 -2.01 -29.34 7.08
N VAL A 192 -1.12 -28.35 6.96
CA VAL A 192 -1.36 -26.96 7.35
C VAL A 192 -1.57 -26.13 6.10
N GLN A 193 -2.71 -25.42 6.06
CA GLN A 193 -3.04 -24.50 4.98
C GLN A 193 -2.46 -23.12 5.23
N VAL A 194 -2.13 -22.37 4.17
CA VAL A 194 -1.70 -20.97 4.27
C VAL A 194 -2.48 -20.15 3.27
N ILE A 195 -3.14 -19.09 3.76
CA ILE A 195 -3.97 -18.16 2.99
C ILE A 195 -3.45 -16.74 3.16
N GLY A 196 -3.38 -15.99 2.07
CA GLY A 196 -3.03 -14.58 2.07
C GLY A 196 -4.25 -13.66 2.00
N CYS A 197 -4.08 -12.42 2.47
CA CYS A 197 -5.03 -11.32 2.26
C CYS A 197 -4.27 -10.09 1.74
N PRO A 198 -4.76 -9.42 0.68
CA PRO A 198 -4.05 -8.32 0.03
C PRO A 198 -4.15 -7.03 0.83
N LYS A 199 -3.05 -6.57 1.40
CA LYS A 199 -2.96 -5.36 2.20
C LYS A 199 -1.86 -4.44 1.66
N THR A 200 -2.23 -3.24 1.25
CA THR A 200 -1.31 -2.09 1.11
C THR A 200 -2.12 -0.81 0.89
N ILE A 201 -1.70 0.29 1.50
CA ILE A 201 -2.27 1.59 1.17
C ILE A 201 -1.73 2.13 -0.17
N ASP A 202 -0.60 1.62 -0.66
CA ASP A 202 0.11 2.15 -1.84
C ASP A 202 -0.63 1.88 -3.16
N GLY A 203 -1.60 0.95 -3.17
CA GLY A 203 -2.36 0.60 -4.36
C GLY A 203 -1.61 -0.24 -5.39
N ASP A 204 -0.39 -0.69 -5.06
CA ASP A 204 0.51 -1.41 -5.95
C ASP A 204 0.31 -2.94 -5.97
N LEU A 205 -0.47 -3.50 -5.06
CA LEU A 205 -0.94 -4.88 -5.08
C LEU A 205 -2.28 -4.94 -5.81
N LYS A 206 -2.23 -4.91 -7.13
CA LYS A 206 -3.37 -4.78 -8.02
C LYS A 206 -3.14 -5.55 -9.32
N ASN A 207 -4.18 -6.22 -9.81
CA ASN A 207 -4.19 -6.95 -11.09
C ASN A 207 -5.65 -7.25 -11.51
N GLU A 208 -5.86 -8.09 -12.52
CA GLU A 208 -7.20 -8.47 -12.99
C GLU A 208 -8.07 -9.16 -11.94
N GLN A 209 -7.47 -9.77 -10.90
CA GLN A 209 -8.18 -10.48 -9.85
C GLN A 209 -8.29 -9.66 -8.56
N ILE A 210 -7.41 -8.68 -8.37
CA ILE A 210 -7.38 -7.77 -7.22
C ILE A 210 -7.57 -6.35 -7.78
N GLU A 211 -8.78 -5.84 -7.72
CA GLU A 211 -9.11 -4.49 -8.24
C GLU A 211 -8.53 -3.39 -7.36
N THR A 212 -8.42 -3.66 -6.07
CA THR A 212 -7.80 -2.78 -5.07
C THR A 212 -7.27 -3.61 -3.91
N SER A 213 -6.24 -3.12 -3.23
CA SER A 213 -5.83 -3.65 -1.93
C SER A 213 -6.46 -2.84 -0.81
N PHE A 214 -6.76 -3.47 0.33
CA PHE A 214 -7.43 -2.76 1.41
C PHE A 214 -6.53 -1.69 2.06
N GLY A 215 -7.18 -0.66 2.55
CA GLY A 215 -6.57 0.51 3.16
C GLY A 215 -6.27 1.65 2.18
N PHE A 216 -6.20 1.38 0.88
CA PHE A 216 -5.99 2.41 -0.15
C PHE A 216 -7.15 3.42 -0.17
N ASP A 217 -8.40 2.95 -0.17
CA ASP A 217 -9.58 3.81 -0.18
C ASP A 217 -9.60 4.77 1.01
N THR A 218 -9.42 4.26 2.22
CA THR A 218 -9.42 5.07 3.44
C THR A 218 -8.25 6.03 3.49
N ALA A 219 -7.03 5.57 3.17
CA ALA A 219 -5.85 6.42 3.18
C ALA A 219 -6.00 7.60 2.20
N CYS A 220 -6.44 7.34 0.97
CA CYS A 220 -6.67 8.38 -0.02
C CYS A 220 -7.74 9.37 0.41
N LYS A 221 -8.86 8.91 0.98
CA LYS A 221 -9.92 9.79 1.50
C LYS A 221 -9.44 10.66 2.67
N THR A 222 -8.64 10.09 3.58
CA THR A 222 -8.03 10.83 4.68
C THR A 222 -7.11 11.93 4.18
N TYR A 223 -6.23 11.62 3.22
CA TYR A 223 -5.33 12.61 2.64
C TYR A 223 -6.09 13.66 1.81
N ALA A 224 -7.08 13.25 1.03
CA ALA A 224 -7.88 14.17 0.22
C ALA A 224 -8.66 15.18 1.07
N GLU A 225 -9.19 14.78 2.23
CA GLU A 225 -9.81 15.70 3.19
C GLU A 225 -8.82 16.79 3.62
N VAL A 226 -7.62 16.38 4.09
CA VAL A 226 -6.63 17.32 4.61
C VAL A 226 -6.06 18.21 3.50
N ILE A 227 -5.84 17.66 2.29
CA ILE A 227 -5.47 18.45 1.11
C ILE A 227 -6.54 19.51 0.81
N GLY A 228 -7.81 19.14 0.81
CA GLY A 228 -8.91 20.07 0.60
C GLY A 228 -8.95 21.19 1.62
N ASN A 229 -8.68 20.88 2.91
CA ASN A 229 -8.59 21.88 3.97
C ASN A 229 -7.43 22.85 3.74
N ILE A 230 -6.25 22.35 3.34
CA ILE A 230 -5.08 23.17 2.98
C ILE A 230 -5.37 24.03 1.73
N GLN A 231 -6.04 23.47 0.74
CA GLN A 231 -6.43 24.23 -0.46
C GLN A 231 -7.40 25.37 -0.12
N ARG A 232 -8.29 25.14 0.85
CA ARG A 232 -9.20 26.19 1.32
C ARG A 232 -8.43 27.30 2.03
N ASP A 233 -7.45 26.95 2.87
CA ASP A 233 -6.56 27.93 3.50
C ASP A 233 -5.75 28.70 2.45
N ALA A 234 -5.13 28.00 1.51
CA ALA A 234 -4.35 28.58 0.43
C ALA A 234 -5.19 29.60 -0.39
N ASN A 235 -6.43 29.23 -0.73
CA ASN A 235 -7.34 30.11 -1.45
C ASN A 235 -7.82 31.30 -0.60
N SER A 236 -7.90 31.14 0.70
CA SER A 236 -8.28 32.22 1.62
C SER A 236 -7.14 33.20 1.85
N ALA A 237 -5.94 32.71 2.11
CA ALA A 237 -4.75 33.51 2.40
C ALA A 237 -4.09 34.11 1.13
N ARG A 238 -4.18 33.42 0.00
CA ARG A 238 -3.63 33.79 -1.33
C ARG A 238 -2.14 34.14 -1.35
N LYS A 239 -1.33 33.49 -0.50
CA LYS A 239 0.08 33.86 -0.33
C LYS A 239 1.08 32.72 -0.19
N TYR A 240 0.65 31.44 -0.10
CA TYR A 240 1.50 30.29 0.13
C TYR A 240 1.35 29.23 -0.96
N TRP A 241 2.48 28.60 -1.31
CA TRP A 241 2.53 27.37 -2.07
C TRP A 241 2.74 26.20 -1.10
N HIS A 242 1.81 25.28 -1.07
CA HIS A 242 1.87 24.10 -0.21
C HIS A 242 2.45 22.92 -0.99
N PHE A 243 3.62 22.46 -0.58
CA PHE A 243 4.28 21.28 -1.09
C PHE A 243 3.92 20.11 -0.18
N ILE A 244 3.18 19.15 -0.72
CA ILE A 244 2.55 18.07 0.03
C ILE A 244 3.10 16.75 -0.47
N LYS A 245 3.97 16.12 0.35
CA LYS A 245 4.45 14.76 0.12
C LYS A 245 3.40 13.78 0.63
N LEU A 246 3.04 12.80 -0.20
CA LEU A 246 2.07 11.76 0.10
C LEU A 246 2.77 10.40 0.20
N MET A 247 2.42 9.61 1.21
CA MET A 247 2.89 8.24 1.36
C MET A 247 2.56 7.42 0.10
N GLY A 248 3.35 6.40 -0.19
CA GLY A 248 3.29 5.59 -1.39
C GLY A 248 4.66 5.54 -2.07
N ARG A 249 5.50 4.56 -1.65
CA ARG A 249 6.90 4.49 -2.08
C ARG A 249 7.05 3.92 -3.48
N SER A 250 6.30 2.86 -3.78
CA SER A 250 6.55 2.04 -4.97
C SER A 250 5.78 2.47 -6.21
N ALA A 251 4.80 3.35 -6.07
CA ALA A 251 3.94 3.83 -7.16
C ALA A 251 3.22 5.13 -6.76
N SER A 252 2.72 5.87 -7.72
CA SER A 252 2.05 7.16 -7.52
C SER A 252 0.52 7.08 -7.41
N HIS A 253 -0.04 5.91 -7.12
CA HIS A 253 -1.51 5.72 -7.08
C HIS A 253 -2.19 6.66 -6.08
N ILE A 254 -1.63 6.84 -4.87
CA ILE A 254 -2.19 7.74 -3.85
C ILE A 254 -2.18 9.20 -4.35
N ALA A 255 -1.05 9.64 -4.90
CA ALA A 255 -0.94 11.01 -5.41
C ALA A 255 -1.94 11.27 -6.56
N LEU A 256 -2.08 10.32 -7.48
CA LEU A 256 -3.02 10.41 -8.58
C LEU A 256 -4.48 10.42 -8.10
N GLU A 257 -4.85 9.53 -7.16
CA GLU A 257 -6.20 9.51 -6.58
C GLU A 257 -6.52 10.83 -5.87
N CYS A 258 -5.60 11.33 -5.04
CA CYS A 258 -5.79 12.62 -4.36
C CYS A 258 -5.88 13.78 -5.35
N ALA A 259 -5.12 13.74 -6.46
CA ALA A 259 -5.21 14.77 -7.50
C ALA A 259 -6.57 14.76 -8.19
N LEU A 260 -7.12 13.58 -8.48
CA LEU A 260 -8.46 13.45 -9.07
C LEU A 260 -9.58 13.92 -8.13
N GLN A 261 -9.39 13.73 -6.80
CA GLN A 261 -10.37 14.19 -5.81
C GLN A 261 -10.28 15.69 -5.49
N CYS A 262 -9.08 16.28 -5.50
CA CYS A 262 -8.85 17.63 -4.97
C CYS A 262 -8.49 18.68 -6.04
N GLN A 263 -8.09 18.28 -7.25
CA GLN A 263 -7.70 19.12 -8.37
C GLN A 263 -6.61 20.17 -8.00
N PRO A 264 -5.41 19.73 -7.55
CA PRO A 264 -4.30 20.60 -7.18
C PRO A 264 -3.71 21.30 -8.41
N ASN A 265 -2.91 22.35 -8.21
CA ASN A 265 -2.24 23.02 -9.32
C ASN A 265 -1.13 22.16 -9.95
N VAL A 266 -0.46 21.34 -9.15
CA VAL A 266 0.54 20.39 -9.62
C VAL A 266 0.36 19.06 -8.91
N CYS A 267 0.43 17.98 -9.65
CA CYS A 267 0.66 16.64 -9.13
C CYS A 267 1.76 15.97 -9.96
N ILE A 268 2.79 15.53 -9.30
CA ILE A 268 3.85 14.73 -9.94
C ILE A 268 3.44 13.27 -9.93
N VAL A 269 3.57 12.62 -11.08
CA VAL A 269 3.39 11.16 -11.23
C VAL A 269 4.74 10.55 -11.54
N SER A 270 5.29 9.77 -10.62
CA SER A 270 6.66 9.26 -10.69
C SER A 270 6.90 8.41 -11.94
N GLU A 271 5.91 7.63 -12.35
CA GLU A 271 5.96 6.78 -13.54
C GLU A 271 6.10 7.61 -14.84
N GLU A 272 5.46 8.78 -14.89
CA GLU A 272 5.64 9.72 -16.01
C GLU A 272 7.04 10.34 -16.03
N VAL A 273 7.58 10.63 -14.84
CA VAL A 273 8.96 11.14 -14.70
C VAL A 273 9.97 10.11 -15.23
N GLU A 274 9.82 8.84 -14.90
CA GLU A 274 10.69 7.76 -15.39
C GLU A 274 10.54 7.56 -16.90
N GLU A 275 9.31 7.48 -17.42
CA GLU A 275 9.07 7.28 -18.86
C GLU A 275 9.63 8.40 -19.72
N LYS A 276 9.47 9.65 -19.27
CA LYS A 276 10.00 10.83 -19.98
C LYS A 276 11.48 11.09 -19.69
N ASN A 277 12.13 10.25 -18.89
CA ASN A 277 13.52 10.43 -18.45
C ASN A 277 13.80 11.85 -17.89
N MET A 278 12.87 12.37 -17.09
CA MET A 278 12.98 13.71 -16.53
C MET A 278 14.08 13.78 -15.48
N THR A 279 14.80 14.87 -15.50
CA THR A 279 15.77 15.21 -14.44
C THR A 279 15.07 15.94 -13.27
N LEU A 280 15.76 16.05 -12.15
CA LEU A 280 15.29 16.87 -11.03
C LEU A 280 15.07 18.34 -11.45
N ASP A 281 15.94 18.88 -12.32
CA ASP A 281 15.79 20.24 -12.83
C ASP A 281 14.57 20.41 -13.76
N ASP A 282 14.22 19.40 -14.54
CA ASP A 282 13.00 19.41 -15.37
C ASP A 282 11.75 19.52 -14.50
N ILE A 283 11.69 18.73 -13.42
CA ILE A 283 10.58 18.78 -12.45
C ILE A 283 10.48 20.14 -11.78
N VAL A 284 11.62 20.67 -11.31
CA VAL A 284 11.70 21.99 -10.70
C VAL A 284 11.30 23.10 -11.68
N THR A 285 11.72 22.98 -12.95
CA THR A 285 11.36 23.92 -14.02
C THR A 285 9.86 23.91 -14.26
N TYR A 286 9.25 22.74 -14.40
CA TYR A 286 7.80 22.60 -14.57
C TYR A 286 7.01 23.26 -13.42
N ILE A 287 7.40 23.02 -12.17
CA ILE A 287 6.74 23.63 -11.00
C ILE A 287 6.93 25.17 -11.05
N ALA A 288 8.16 25.64 -11.31
CA ALA A 288 8.46 27.06 -11.37
C ALA A 288 7.68 27.80 -12.48
N GLU A 289 7.47 27.14 -13.63
CA GLU A 289 6.63 27.68 -14.73
C GLU A 289 5.19 27.85 -14.31
N VAL A 290 4.61 26.86 -13.62
CA VAL A 290 3.24 26.95 -13.06
C VAL A 290 3.15 28.09 -12.06
N VAL A 291 4.12 28.21 -11.15
CA VAL A 291 4.20 29.31 -10.17
C VAL A 291 4.25 30.67 -10.90
N ALA A 292 5.09 30.79 -11.91
CA ALA A 292 5.26 32.05 -12.67
C ALA A 292 4.00 32.42 -13.45
N LYS A 293 3.36 31.49 -14.15
CA LYS A 293 2.10 31.70 -14.87
C LYS A 293 0.98 32.16 -13.93
N ARG A 294 0.83 31.49 -12.78
CA ARG A 294 -0.17 31.89 -11.78
C ARG A 294 0.12 33.25 -11.16
N ALA A 295 1.38 33.57 -10.89
CA ALA A 295 1.77 34.86 -10.37
C ALA A 295 1.48 35.99 -11.38
N ALA A 296 1.71 35.77 -12.70
CA ALA A 296 1.35 36.69 -13.75
C ALA A 296 -0.17 36.97 -13.81
N ALA A 297 -0.99 35.99 -13.45
CA ALA A 297 -2.44 36.14 -13.29
C ALA A 297 -2.87 36.67 -11.88
N GLY A 298 -1.92 37.12 -11.06
CA GLY A 298 -2.19 37.65 -9.70
C GLY A 298 -2.35 36.61 -8.59
N ASN A 299 -2.10 35.32 -8.86
CA ASN A 299 -2.27 34.24 -7.93
C ASN A 299 -0.92 33.70 -7.42
N ASN A 300 -0.45 34.19 -6.25
CA ASN A 300 0.81 33.77 -5.64
C ASN A 300 0.63 32.62 -4.64
N PHE A 301 -0.24 31.67 -4.92
CA PHE A 301 -0.58 30.55 -4.07
C PHE A 301 -0.93 29.32 -4.90
N GLY A 302 -0.84 28.15 -4.28
CA GLY A 302 -1.22 26.89 -4.91
C GLY A 302 -0.81 25.67 -4.09
N THR A 303 -1.06 24.48 -4.66
CA THR A 303 -0.74 23.19 -4.06
C THR A 303 0.02 22.31 -5.04
N VAL A 304 1.03 21.61 -4.53
CA VAL A 304 1.87 20.67 -5.27
C VAL A 304 1.83 19.33 -4.54
N LEU A 305 1.30 18.29 -5.18
CA LEU A 305 1.30 16.93 -4.65
C LEU A 305 2.53 16.17 -5.17
N ILE A 306 3.22 15.51 -4.26
CA ILE A 306 4.51 14.85 -4.51
C ILE A 306 4.43 13.42 -3.97
N PRO A 307 4.57 12.38 -4.80
CA PRO A 307 4.65 11.01 -4.30
C PRO A 307 5.95 10.78 -3.53
N GLU A 308 5.87 10.05 -2.43
CA GLU A 308 7.00 9.73 -1.54
C GLU A 308 8.19 9.13 -2.29
N GLY A 309 7.91 8.26 -3.25
CA GLY A 309 8.93 7.54 -4.02
C GLY A 309 9.57 8.31 -5.16
N LEU A 310 9.18 9.57 -5.41
CA LEU A 310 9.61 10.33 -6.60
C LEU A 310 11.12 10.25 -6.89
N ILE A 311 11.95 10.36 -5.86
CA ILE A 311 13.42 10.36 -6.02
C ILE A 311 13.94 9.07 -6.69
N GLU A 312 13.33 7.93 -6.40
CA GLU A 312 13.73 6.63 -6.97
C GLU A 312 13.27 6.46 -8.44
N PHE A 313 12.35 7.30 -8.92
CA PHE A 313 11.87 7.31 -10.30
C PHE A 313 12.60 8.32 -11.21
N ILE A 314 13.42 9.19 -10.66
CA ILE A 314 14.30 10.06 -11.45
C ILE A 314 15.52 9.22 -11.86
N PRO A 315 15.73 8.93 -13.17
CA PRO A 315 16.73 7.93 -13.58
C PRO A 315 18.15 8.22 -13.10
N ALA A 316 18.55 9.49 -13.08
CA ALA A 316 19.85 9.90 -12.56
C ALA A 316 19.98 9.69 -11.04
N MET A 317 18.93 10.00 -10.28
CA MET A 317 18.88 9.77 -8.83
C MET A 317 18.84 8.26 -8.50
N LYS A 318 18.12 7.46 -9.28
CA LYS A 318 18.08 6.01 -9.15
C LYS A 318 19.46 5.38 -9.26
N LYS A 319 20.27 5.82 -10.25
CA LYS A 319 21.66 5.38 -10.41
C LYS A 319 22.53 5.81 -9.22
N LEU A 320 22.42 7.06 -8.78
CA LEU A 320 23.13 7.55 -7.60
C LEU A 320 22.79 6.76 -6.35
N ILE A 321 21.49 6.51 -6.09
CA ILE A 321 21.04 5.75 -4.92
C ILE A 321 21.55 4.31 -4.96
N ALA A 322 21.56 3.67 -6.14
CA ALA A 322 22.10 2.31 -6.30
C ALA A 322 23.58 2.28 -5.95
N GLU A 323 24.40 3.20 -6.48
CA GLU A 323 25.84 3.28 -6.19
C GLU A 323 26.10 3.61 -4.70
N LEU A 324 25.28 4.51 -4.10
CA LEU A 324 25.35 4.80 -2.67
C LEU A 324 25.02 3.59 -1.80
N ASN A 325 24.00 2.80 -2.18
CA ASN A 325 23.64 1.59 -1.45
C ASN A 325 24.79 0.57 -1.47
N ASP A 326 25.41 0.33 -2.63
CA ASP A 326 26.56 -0.56 -2.77
C ASP A 326 27.76 -0.06 -1.97
N LEU A 327 28.07 1.24 -2.07
CA LEU A 327 29.19 1.87 -1.38
C LEU A 327 29.03 1.81 0.15
N LEU A 328 27.86 2.18 0.67
CA LEU A 328 27.58 2.26 2.10
C LEU A 328 27.38 0.89 2.77
N ALA A 329 27.18 -0.16 2.00
CA ALA A 329 27.16 -1.54 2.50
C ALA A 329 28.56 -2.09 2.82
N THR A 330 29.65 -1.36 2.48
CA THR A 330 31.02 -1.82 2.68
C THR A 330 31.50 -1.62 4.11
N ALA A 331 32.41 -2.49 4.59
CA ALA A 331 33.08 -2.32 5.89
C ALA A 331 33.92 -1.03 5.95
N GLU A 332 34.46 -0.57 4.81
CA GLU A 332 35.21 0.69 4.71
C GLU A 332 34.32 1.88 5.04
N ALA A 333 33.07 1.91 4.55
CA ALA A 333 32.11 2.97 4.85
C ALA A 333 31.77 3.07 6.35
N ALA A 334 31.65 1.92 7.02
CA ALA A 334 31.36 1.87 8.46
C ALA A 334 32.48 2.41 9.34
N ALA A 335 33.71 2.53 8.83
CA ALA A 335 34.89 3.04 9.52
C ALA A 335 35.16 4.53 9.28
N VAL A 336 34.36 5.20 8.43
CA VAL A 336 34.53 6.62 8.09
C VAL A 336 33.92 7.51 9.17
N ASP A 337 34.64 8.53 9.58
CA ASP A 337 34.13 9.55 10.50
C ASP A 337 32.92 10.28 9.86
N PRO A 338 31.82 10.47 10.60
CA PRO A 338 30.64 11.16 10.08
C PRO A 338 30.91 12.55 9.48
N GLU A 339 31.89 13.30 10.02
CA GLU A 339 32.26 14.61 9.47
C GLU A 339 33.01 14.51 8.14
N ALA A 340 33.76 13.43 7.91
CA ALA A 340 34.49 13.17 6.67
C ALA A 340 33.66 12.37 5.62
N GLN A 341 32.47 11.87 5.99
CA GLN A 341 31.69 10.95 5.17
C GLN A 341 31.34 11.52 3.79
N ARG A 342 30.96 12.80 3.73
CA ARG A 342 30.60 13.45 2.46
C ARG A 342 31.77 13.50 1.48
N GLU A 343 32.95 13.88 1.94
CA GLU A 343 34.15 13.96 1.12
C GLU A 343 34.61 12.56 0.66
N TRP A 344 34.55 11.60 1.56
CA TRP A 344 34.87 10.21 1.26
C TRP A 344 33.92 9.66 0.18
N ILE A 345 32.60 9.85 0.31
CA ILE A 345 31.59 9.44 -0.68
C ILE A 345 31.89 10.09 -2.04
N MET A 346 32.13 11.40 -2.07
CA MET A 346 32.46 12.13 -3.30
C MET A 346 33.69 11.56 -4.02
N GLY A 347 34.67 11.08 -3.28
CA GLY A 347 35.89 10.46 -3.82
C GLY A 347 35.70 9.01 -4.32
N LYS A 348 34.62 8.35 -3.95
CA LYS A 348 34.31 6.95 -4.31
C LYS A 348 33.26 6.81 -5.42
N LEU A 349 32.35 7.77 -5.54
CA LEU A 349 31.34 7.77 -6.58
C LEU A 349 31.93 7.91 -7.97
N SER A 350 31.22 7.35 -8.97
CA SER A 350 31.48 7.65 -10.39
C SER A 350 31.39 9.16 -10.65
N ALA A 351 32.11 9.66 -11.65
CA ALA A 351 32.15 11.10 -11.94
C ALA A 351 30.76 11.71 -12.18
N GLU A 352 29.86 10.96 -12.86
CA GLU A 352 28.47 11.36 -13.12
C GLU A 352 27.70 11.49 -11.80
N ASN A 353 27.73 10.45 -10.95
CA ASN A 353 27.00 10.44 -9.68
C ASN A 353 27.61 11.41 -8.65
N ALA A 354 28.92 11.61 -8.65
CA ALA A 354 29.57 12.61 -7.81
C ALA A 354 29.09 14.03 -8.15
N ALA A 355 28.94 14.36 -9.45
CA ALA A 355 28.41 15.64 -9.88
C ALA A 355 26.96 15.85 -9.44
N ILE A 356 26.11 14.82 -9.56
CA ILE A 356 24.72 14.86 -9.09
C ILE A 356 24.69 15.04 -7.56
N TYR A 357 25.44 14.23 -6.81
CA TYR A 357 25.50 14.28 -5.35
C TYR A 357 25.99 15.66 -4.84
N ALA A 358 26.97 16.25 -5.51
CA ALA A 358 27.48 17.60 -5.20
C ALA A 358 26.42 18.70 -5.42
N SER A 359 25.53 18.52 -6.40
CA SER A 359 24.48 19.50 -6.74
C SER A 359 23.30 19.49 -5.76
N LEU A 360 23.16 18.43 -4.96
CA LEU A 360 22.06 18.31 -4.01
C LEU A 360 22.25 19.26 -2.82
N PRO A 361 21.15 19.82 -2.27
CA PRO A 361 21.17 20.48 -0.98
C PRO A 361 21.79 19.58 0.10
N GLU A 362 22.56 20.17 1.01
CA GLU A 362 23.30 19.42 2.03
C GLU A 362 22.43 18.51 2.87
N GLY A 363 21.23 18.98 3.28
CA GLY A 363 20.26 18.19 4.05
C GLY A 363 19.82 16.94 3.31
N VAL A 364 19.56 17.04 1.99
CA VAL A 364 19.14 15.89 1.17
C VAL A 364 20.29 14.94 0.91
N ALA A 365 21.48 15.45 0.59
CA ALA A 365 22.67 14.61 0.45
C ALA A 365 22.93 13.79 1.73
N LYS A 366 22.76 14.41 2.90
CA LYS A 366 22.85 13.73 4.20
C LYS A 366 21.76 12.67 4.37
N GLN A 367 20.50 12.98 4.01
CA GLN A 367 19.39 12.01 4.13
C GLN A 367 19.61 10.78 3.25
N LEU A 368 20.21 10.93 2.05
CA LEU A 368 20.57 9.79 1.19
C LEU A 368 21.64 8.87 1.78
N THR A 369 22.37 9.31 2.78
CA THR A 369 23.44 8.55 3.46
C THR A 369 23.05 8.05 4.85
N MET A 370 21.84 8.35 5.34
CA MET A 370 21.31 7.88 6.62
C MET A 370 21.13 6.36 6.64
N GLU A 371 20.76 5.84 7.81
CA GLU A 371 20.53 4.41 8.03
C GLU A 371 19.65 3.78 6.96
N ARG A 372 20.02 2.58 6.56
CA ARG A 372 19.31 1.77 5.59
C ARG A 372 18.18 0.98 6.28
N ASP A 373 17.17 0.62 5.50
CA ASP A 373 16.17 -0.33 5.96
C ASP A 373 16.82 -1.73 6.17
N PRO A 374 16.15 -2.68 6.83
CA PRO A 374 16.68 -4.05 6.99
C PRO A 374 17.02 -4.76 5.68
N HIS A 375 16.64 -4.19 4.55
CA HIS A 375 16.92 -4.71 3.20
C HIS A 375 18.10 -3.99 2.53
N GLY A 376 18.77 -3.06 3.23
CA GLY A 376 19.90 -2.30 2.69
C GLY A 376 19.53 -1.12 1.79
N ASN A 377 18.25 -0.78 1.67
CA ASN A 377 17.80 0.33 0.83
C ASN A 377 17.72 1.64 1.62
N VAL A 378 17.90 2.77 0.93
CA VAL A 378 17.63 4.08 1.51
C VAL A 378 16.16 4.18 1.97
N GLN A 379 15.94 4.75 3.14
CA GLN A 379 14.59 4.97 3.64
C GLN A 379 14.00 6.23 3.00
N VAL A 380 13.36 6.05 1.85
CA VAL A 380 12.85 7.14 0.99
C VAL A 380 11.86 8.05 1.73
N SER A 381 11.07 7.49 2.64
CA SER A 381 10.13 8.26 3.48
C SER A 381 10.82 9.33 4.35
N LEU A 382 12.08 9.12 4.69
CA LEU A 382 12.87 10.08 5.47
C LEU A 382 13.43 11.23 4.62
N ILE A 383 13.41 11.10 3.29
CA ILE A 383 13.88 12.15 2.39
C ILE A 383 12.80 13.23 2.29
N GLU A 384 13.12 14.45 2.70
CA GLU A 384 12.22 15.60 2.66
C GLU A 384 12.12 16.16 1.23
N THR A 385 11.59 15.35 0.30
CA THR A 385 11.49 15.69 -1.13
C THR A 385 10.66 16.96 -1.36
N GLU A 386 9.66 17.22 -0.51
CA GLU A 386 8.82 18.42 -0.55
C GLU A 386 9.63 19.69 -0.24
N LYS A 387 10.59 19.61 0.68
CA LYS A 387 11.52 20.72 0.97
C LYS A 387 12.54 20.88 -0.14
N LEU A 388 13.15 19.79 -0.60
CA LEU A 388 14.09 19.79 -1.72
C LEU A 388 13.50 20.55 -2.93
N LEU A 389 12.32 20.12 -3.38
CA LEU A 389 11.68 20.73 -4.56
C LEU A 389 11.35 22.20 -4.33
N SER A 390 10.81 22.56 -3.18
CA SER A 390 10.44 23.94 -2.87
C SER A 390 11.65 24.88 -2.81
N GLU A 391 12.77 24.44 -2.22
CA GLU A 391 14.03 25.22 -2.15
C GLU A 391 14.63 25.41 -3.54
N MET A 392 14.63 24.36 -4.37
CA MET A 392 15.12 24.46 -5.75
C MET A 392 14.23 25.36 -6.61
N VAL A 393 12.91 25.28 -6.45
CA VAL A 393 11.94 26.17 -7.11
C VAL A 393 12.17 27.61 -6.68
N ALA A 394 12.34 27.87 -5.38
CA ALA A 394 12.63 29.22 -4.87
C ALA A 394 13.91 29.79 -5.49
N LYS A 395 14.98 29.00 -5.55
CA LYS A 395 16.25 29.39 -6.17
C LYS A 395 16.09 29.71 -7.67
N LYS A 396 15.36 28.87 -8.40
CA LYS A 396 15.08 29.09 -9.84
C LYS A 396 14.24 30.35 -10.05
N LEU A 397 13.20 30.57 -9.24
CA LEU A 397 12.38 31.79 -9.32
C LEU A 397 13.17 33.08 -9.00
N GLN A 398 14.14 33.01 -8.08
CA GLN A 398 15.05 34.12 -7.80
C GLN A 398 15.93 34.45 -9.03
N ALA A 399 16.48 33.43 -9.69
CA ALA A 399 17.23 33.64 -10.94
C ALA A 399 16.34 34.24 -12.02
N TRP A 400 15.13 33.71 -12.22
CA TRP A 400 14.18 34.27 -13.18
C TRP A 400 13.73 35.71 -12.86
N LYS A 401 13.68 36.06 -11.57
CA LYS A 401 13.40 37.42 -11.14
C LYS A 401 14.51 38.38 -11.54
N ALA A 402 15.78 37.96 -11.37
CA ALA A 402 16.94 38.74 -11.83
C ALA A 402 16.97 38.92 -13.37
N GLU A 403 16.46 37.94 -14.11
CA GLU A 403 16.32 37.95 -15.57
C GLU A 403 15.05 38.69 -16.06
N GLY A 404 14.20 39.17 -15.16
CA GLY A 404 12.92 39.80 -15.51
C GLY A 404 11.81 38.85 -15.99
N LYS A 405 12.01 37.53 -15.84
CA LYS A 405 11.05 36.51 -16.26
C LYS A 405 9.97 36.22 -15.19
N TYR A 406 10.21 36.62 -13.94
CA TYR A 406 9.30 36.41 -12.82
C TYR A 406 9.18 37.65 -11.96
N ALA A 407 7.96 38.10 -11.67
CA ALA A 407 7.70 39.28 -10.84
C ALA A 407 6.86 38.95 -9.58
N GLY A 408 6.50 37.70 -9.37
CA GLY A 408 5.62 37.26 -8.29
C GLY A 408 6.30 37.23 -6.93
N LYS A 409 5.53 36.73 -5.95
CA LYS A 409 5.98 36.39 -4.60
C LYS A 409 5.86 34.89 -4.42
N PHE A 410 6.89 34.26 -3.83
CA PHE A 410 6.91 32.84 -3.56
C PHE A 410 7.25 32.61 -2.08
N ALA A 411 6.41 31.87 -1.39
CA ALA A 411 6.64 31.37 -0.05
C ALA A 411 6.05 29.96 0.05
N ALA A 412 6.84 29.00 0.51
CA ALA A 412 6.45 27.60 0.58
C ALA A 412 6.07 27.17 2.00
N GLN A 413 5.10 26.28 2.09
CA GLN A 413 4.77 25.48 3.28
C GLN A 413 4.93 24.00 2.93
N HIS A 414 5.36 23.18 3.90
CA HIS A 414 5.68 21.78 3.68
C HIS A 414 4.79 20.89 4.51
N HIS A 415 4.34 19.79 3.90
CA HIS A 415 3.49 18.80 4.56
C HIS A 415 3.94 17.40 4.14
N PHE A 416 3.87 16.46 5.07
CA PHE A 416 3.96 15.03 4.79
C PHE A 416 2.74 14.33 5.37
N PHE A 417 1.94 13.71 4.50
CA PHE A 417 0.80 12.89 4.89
C PHE A 417 1.16 11.42 4.74
N GLY A 418 1.18 10.71 5.86
CA GLY A 418 1.70 9.36 5.93
C GLY A 418 0.96 8.51 6.96
N TYR A 419 1.47 8.47 8.17
CA TYR A 419 1.02 7.55 9.21
C TYR A 419 -0.44 7.74 9.64
N GLU A 420 -0.97 8.96 9.59
CA GLU A 420 -2.36 9.30 9.90
C GLU A 420 -3.35 8.56 9.00
N GLY A 421 -3.08 8.46 7.70
CA GLY A 421 -3.91 7.72 6.76
C GLY A 421 -3.79 6.20 6.91
N ARG A 422 -2.63 5.70 7.37
CA ARG A 422 -2.41 4.27 7.60
C ARG A 422 -3.17 3.69 8.77
N CYS A 423 -3.61 4.51 9.71
CA CYS A 423 -4.23 4.10 10.96
C CYS A 423 -5.62 4.73 11.17
N ALA A 424 -6.15 5.42 10.18
CA ALA A 424 -7.50 5.95 10.23
C ALA A 424 -8.54 4.83 10.40
N ALA A 425 -9.68 5.15 11.00
CA ALA A 425 -10.81 4.23 11.00
C ALA A 425 -11.22 3.93 9.55
N PRO A 426 -11.49 2.66 9.18
CA PRO A 426 -11.78 2.32 7.80
C PRO A 426 -13.05 3.01 7.31
N SER A 427 -13.03 3.50 6.07
CA SER A 427 -14.25 3.93 5.37
C SER A 427 -15.26 2.78 5.31
N ASN A 428 -16.52 3.06 5.02
CA ASN A 428 -17.50 1.97 4.85
C ASN A 428 -17.05 1.00 3.75
N TYR A 429 -16.47 1.52 2.66
CA TYR A 429 -15.92 0.69 1.59
C TYR A 429 -14.85 -0.28 2.11
N ASP A 430 -13.82 0.21 2.79
CA ASP A 430 -12.77 -0.65 3.37
C ASP A 430 -13.30 -1.56 4.48
N ALA A 431 -14.26 -1.09 5.29
CA ALA A 431 -14.88 -1.92 6.33
C ALA A 431 -15.59 -3.14 5.72
N ASP A 432 -16.41 -2.92 4.68
CA ASP A 432 -17.13 -3.98 3.97
C ASP A 432 -16.16 -4.90 3.22
N TYR A 433 -15.20 -4.33 2.50
CA TYR A 433 -14.21 -5.05 1.72
C TYR A 433 -13.32 -5.95 2.59
N CYS A 434 -12.80 -5.42 3.69
CA CYS A 434 -11.96 -6.17 4.63
C CYS A 434 -12.73 -7.30 5.34
N TYR A 435 -13.97 -7.03 5.74
CA TYR A 435 -14.81 -8.04 6.35
C TYR A 435 -15.12 -9.18 5.37
N ALA A 436 -15.40 -8.84 4.11
CA ALA A 436 -15.59 -9.83 3.05
C ALA A 436 -14.31 -10.63 2.75
N LEU A 437 -13.11 -9.99 2.78
CA LEU A 437 -11.82 -10.70 2.64
C LEU A 437 -11.59 -11.71 3.78
N GLY A 438 -11.88 -11.32 5.03
CA GLY A 438 -11.77 -12.22 6.17
C GLY A 438 -12.72 -13.42 6.08
N THR A 439 -13.98 -13.17 5.70
CA THR A 439 -14.99 -14.21 5.44
C THR A 439 -14.55 -15.13 4.29
N SER A 440 -13.98 -14.56 3.20
CA SER A 440 -13.42 -15.33 2.07
C SER A 440 -12.26 -16.21 2.50
N ALA A 441 -11.37 -15.70 3.36
CA ALA A 441 -10.26 -16.50 3.90
C ALA A 441 -10.76 -17.71 4.71
N ALA A 442 -11.78 -17.53 5.56
CA ALA A 442 -12.43 -18.64 6.27
C ALA A 442 -13.00 -19.68 5.29
N GLN A 443 -13.65 -19.24 4.23
CA GLN A 443 -14.21 -20.13 3.21
C GLN A 443 -13.11 -20.86 2.41
N LEU A 444 -11.98 -20.22 2.10
CA LEU A 444 -10.83 -20.89 1.48
C LEU A 444 -10.30 -22.01 2.37
N VAL A 445 -10.13 -21.73 3.67
CA VAL A 445 -9.71 -22.75 4.66
C VAL A 445 -10.71 -23.90 4.73
N ALA A 446 -11.99 -23.59 4.88
CA ALA A 446 -13.06 -24.60 4.99
C ALA A 446 -13.16 -25.51 3.76
N ASN A 447 -12.67 -25.05 2.60
CA ASN A 447 -12.62 -25.81 1.35
C ASN A 447 -11.24 -26.40 1.04
N GLY A 448 -10.36 -26.51 2.03
CA GLY A 448 -9.06 -27.17 1.90
C GLY A 448 -8.05 -26.46 0.99
N LYS A 449 -8.25 -25.16 0.73
CA LYS A 449 -7.35 -24.39 -0.16
C LYS A 449 -6.10 -23.97 0.60
N THR A 450 -4.94 -23.99 -0.09
CA THR A 450 -3.65 -23.48 0.41
C THR A 450 -2.89 -22.80 -0.71
N GLY A 451 -2.06 -21.80 -0.39
CA GLY A 451 -1.36 -21.00 -1.41
C GLY A 451 -2.26 -20.05 -2.19
N TYR A 452 -3.44 -19.74 -1.64
CA TYR A 452 -4.38 -18.78 -2.20
C TYR A 452 -4.33 -17.44 -1.47
N MET A 453 -4.69 -16.39 -2.19
CA MET A 453 -5.05 -15.09 -1.64
C MET A 453 -6.56 -14.89 -1.74
N ALA A 454 -7.19 -14.46 -0.65
CA ALA A 454 -8.59 -14.06 -0.65
C ALA A 454 -8.79 -12.83 -1.54
N ILE A 455 -9.84 -12.82 -2.33
CA ILE A 455 -10.18 -11.71 -3.24
C ILE A 455 -11.65 -11.36 -3.18
N VAL A 456 -11.94 -10.10 -3.52
CA VAL A 456 -13.28 -9.59 -3.77
C VAL A 456 -13.22 -8.68 -5.00
N LYS A 457 -14.10 -8.91 -5.96
CA LYS A 457 -14.18 -8.19 -7.25
C LYS A 457 -15.53 -7.53 -7.44
N ASN A 458 -15.65 -6.76 -8.54
CA ASN A 458 -16.83 -5.95 -8.87
C ASN A 458 -17.13 -4.90 -7.80
N THR A 459 -16.06 -4.35 -7.21
CA THR A 459 -16.14 -3.50 -6.01
C THR A 459 -16.61 -2.08 -6.29
N THR A 460 -16.85 -1.71 -7.55
CA THR A 460 -17.54 -0.48 -7.93
C THR A 460 -19.08 -0.60 -7.86
N ALA A 461 -19.60 -1.82 -7.75
CA ALA A 461 -21.01 -2.09 -7.51
C ALA A 461 -21.34 -2.05 -6.01
N PRO A 462 -22.63 -2.03 -5.61
CA PRO A 462 -23.02 -2.26 -4.22
C PRO A 462 -22.47 -3.57 -3.67
N ALA A 463 -22.13 -3.61 -2.37
CA ALA A 463 -21.43 -4.73 -1.74
C ALA A 463 -22.11 -6.11 -1.93
N GLU A 464 -23.45 -6.12 -2.00
CA GLU A 464 -24.22 -7.33 -2.27
C GLU A 464 -23.90 -7.98 -3.63
N GLN A 465 -23.45 -7.19 -4.60
CA GLN A 465 -23.13 -7.63 -5.97
C GLN A 465 -21.63 -7.94 -6.13
N TRP A 466 -20.84 -7.79 -5.10
CA TRP A 466 -19.43 -8.15 -5.17
C TRP A 466 -19.25 -9.65 -5.36
N ILE A 467 -18.11 -10.03 -5.94
CA ILE A 467 -17.75 -11.42 -6.23
C ILE A 467 -16.57 -11.79 -5.34
N ALA A 468 -16.82 -12.63 -4.36
CA ALA A 468 -15.79 -13.09 -3.43
C ALA A 468 -15.21 -14.43 -3.89
N GLY A 469 -13.94 -14.67 -3.58
CA GLY A 469 -13.26 -15.91 -3.97
C GLY A 469 -11.81 -15.98 -3.53
N GLY A 470 -11.02 -16.70 -4.30
CA GLY A 470 -9.58 -16.85 -4.09
C GLY A 470 -8.80 -16.96 -5.40
N VAL A 471 -7.61 -16.40 -5.40
CA VAL A 471 -6.64 -16.50 -6.49
C VAL A 471 -5.39 -17.22 -6.00
N PRO A 472 -4.83 -18.21 -6.75
CA PRO A 472 -3.53 -18.78 -6.42
C PRO A 472 -2.46 -17.68 -6.43
N ILE A 473 -1.67 -17.59 -5.36
CA ILE A 473 -0.66 -16.53 -5.23
C ILE A 473 0.37 -16.64 -6.36
N THR A 474 0.71 -17.85 -6.79
CA THR A 474 1.63 -18.10 -7.90
C THR A 474 1.19 -17.47 -9.21
N MET A 475 -0.14 -17.27 -9.44
CA MET A 475 -0.65 -16.60 -10.63
C MET A 475 -0.15 -15.17 -10.77
N MET A 476 0.14 -14.49 -9.65
CA MET A 476 0.54 -13.09 -9.61
C MET A 476 2.06 -12.89 -9.63
N MET A 477 2.83 -13.99 -9.70
CA MET A 477 4.29 -13.96 -9.54
C MET A 477 5.03 -13.83 -10.87
N ASN A 478 6.22 -13.24 -10.76
CA ASN A 478 7.30 -13.27 -11.74
C ASN A 478 8.65 -13.42 -11.02
N MET A 479 9.74 -13.56 -11.77
CA MET A 479 11.10 -13.53 -11.22
C MET A 479 11.67 -12.12 -11.34
N GLU A 480 12.18 -11.58 -10.24
CA GLU A 480 12.88 -10.30 -10.21
C GLU A 480 14.26 -10.43 -9.57
N ARG A 481 15.21 -9.64 -10.04
CA ARG A 481 16.54 -9.58 -9.44
C ARG A 481 16.50 -8.75 -8.18
N ARG A 482 16.74 -9.39 -7.03
CA ARG A 482 16.82 -8.74 -5.71
C ARG A 482 18.11 -9.17 -5.00
N HIS A 483 18.89 -8.21 -4.53
CA HIS A 483 20.20 -8.47 -3.88
C HIS A 483 21.13 -9.39 -4.71
N GLY A 484 21.14 -9.20 -6.03
CA GLY A 484 21.98 -9.97 -6.94
C GLY A 484 21.43 -11.35 -7.36
N GLU A 485 20.36 -11.84 -6.74
CA GLU A 485 19.72 -13.14 -7.01
C GLU A 485 18.35 -12.97 -7.67
N MET A 486 17.97 -13.94 -8.52
CA MET A 486 16.61 -14.02 -9.06
C MET A 486 15.68 -14.63 -8.01
N LYS A 487 14.65 -13.88 -7.61
CA LYS A 487 13.68 -14.31 -6.59
C LYS A 487 12.24 -14.22 -7.12
N PRO A 488 11.37 -15.18 -6.73
CA PRO A 488 9.95 -15.09 -7.03
C PRO A 488 9.34 -13.96 -6.21
N VAL A 489 8.57 -13.10 -6.85
CA VAL A 489 7.87 -11.98 -6.22
C VAL A 489 6.51 -11.77 -6.86
N ILE A 490 5.54 -11.26 -6.09
CA ILE A 490 4.30 -10.75 -6.67
C ILE A 490 4.62 -9.48 -7.44
N LYS A 491 4.21 -9.44 -8.71
CA LYS A 491 4.45 -8.29 -9.59
C LYS A 491 3.67 -7.08 -9.10
N LYS A 492 4.38 -5.97 -8.86
CA LYS A 492 3.78 -4.70 -8.47
C LYS A 492 3.09 -4.02 -9.65
N ALA A 493 1.96 -3.37 -9.35
CA ALA A 493 1.25 -2.54 -10.32
C ALA A 493 1.69 -1.08 -10.17
N LEU A 494 2.29 -0.54 -11.22
CA LEU A 494 2.57 0.88 -11.35
C LEU A 494 1.37 1.63 -11.92
N VAL A 495 1.35 2.96 -11.81
CA VAL A 495 0.36 3.79 -12.51
C VAL A 495 0.52 3.60 -14.01
N ARG A 496 -0.54 3.18 -14.67
CA ARG A 496 -0.57 3.01 -16.12
C ARG A 496 -0.81 4.36 -16.78
N LEU A 497 0.16 4.87 -17.52
CA LEU A 497 0.06 6.15 -18.23
C LEU A 497 -0.93 6.10 -19.42
N ASP A 498 -1.21 4.89 -19.92
CA ASP A 498 -2.25 4.62 -20.91
C ASP A 498 -3.63 4.30 -20.26
N GLY A 499 -3.71 4.26 -18.94
CA GLY A 499 -4.93 3.95 -18.18
C GLY A 499 -5.86 5.16 -18.03
N ALA A 500 -7.16 4.89 -17.82
CA ALA A 500 -8.17 5.92 -17.70
C ALA A 500 -7.92 6.92 -16.56
N PRO A 501 -7.46 6.53 -15.36
CA PRO A 501 -7.18 7.48 -14.29
C PRO A 501 -6.12 8.52 -14.70
N PHE A 502 -4.98 8.08 -15.23
CA PHE A 502 -3.93 9.01 -15.66
C PHE A 502 -4.37 9.86 -16.85
N LYS A 503 -5.05 9.29 -17.84
CA LYS A 503 -5.58 10.05 -18.99
C LYS A 503 -6.56 11.14 -18.55
N THR A 504 -7.42 10.85 -17.58
CA THR A 504 -8.35 11.83 -17.01
C THR A 504 -7.57 12.97 -16.34
N PHE A 505 -6.58 12.64 -15.50
CA PHE A 505 -5.71 13.64 -14.90
C PHE A 505 -4.97 14.47 -15.97
N ALA A 506 -4.33 13.82 -16.95
CA ALA A 506 -3.56 14.47 -18.00
C ALA A 506 -4.41 15.43 -18.86
N ALA A 507 -5.69 15.11 -19.09
CA ALA A 507 -6.61 15.94 -19.84
C ALA A 507 -6.98 17.25 -19.12
N HIS A 508 -6.88 17.26 -17.79
CA HIS A 508 -7.31 18.43 -16.98
C HIS A 508 -6.17 19.19 -16.32
N ARG A 509 -4.98 18.60 -16.20
CA ARG A 509 -3.88 19.17 -15.39
C ARG A 509 -3.42 20.56 -15.83
N GLU A 510 -3.48 20.89 -17.12
CA GLU A 510 -3.11 22.22 -17.62
C GLU A 510 -4.09 23.30 -17.12
N GLU A 511 -5.39 22.98 -17.13
CA GLU A 511 -6.40 23.87 -16.55
C GLU A 511 -6.23 24.02 -15.04
N TRP A 512 -5.99 22.92 -14.32
CA TRP A 512 -5.77 22.94 -12.86
C TRP A 512 -4.49 23.69 -12.50
N ALA A 513 -3.43 23.60 -13.33
CA ALA A 513 -2.19 24.30 -13.12
C ALA A 513 -2.39 25.84 -13.14
N GLU A 514 -3.16 26.35 -14.09
CA GLU A 514 -3.34 27.79 -14.29
C GLU A 514 -4.46 28.38 -13.44
N LYS A 515 -5.56 27.62 -13.27
CA LYS A 515 -6.76 28.07 -12.55
C LYS A 515 -6.81 27.56 -11.12
N THR A 516 -7.71 28.09 -10.33
CA THR A 516 -8.04 27.59 -8.99
C THR A 516 -9.28 26.70 -9.11
N CYS A 517 -9.04 25.42 -9.44
CA CYS A 517 -10.09 24.42 -9.66
C CYS A 517 -10.33 23.52 -8.43
N PHE A 518 -9.88 23.95 -7.26
CA PHE A 518 -9.89 23.15 -6.04
C PHE A 518 -11.24 22.56 -5.71
N VAL A 519 -11.25 21.27 -5.38
CA VAL A 519 -12.37 20.54 -4.80
C VAL A 519 -12.05 20.25 -3.33
N TYR A 520 -13.05 20.41 -2.49
CA TYR A 520 -12.95 20.21 -1.03
C TYR A 520 -13.77 18.99 -0.64
N PRO A 521 -13.19 17.76 -0.62
CA PRO A 521 -13.97 16.54 -0.43
C PRO A 521 -14.67 16.45 0.93
N GLY A 522 -14.09 17.05 1.97
CA GLY A 522 -14.58 16.91 3.35
C GLY A 522 -14.18 15.58 3.98
N PRO A 523 -14.58 15.34 5.24
CA PRO A 523 -14.21 14.15 5.99
C PRO A 523 -14.91 12.90 5.46
N ILE A 524 -14.36 11.72 5.80
CA ILE A 524 -14.99 10.44 5.51
C ILE A 524 -16.35 10.38 6.19
N GLN A 525 -17.39 10.01 5.43
CA GLN A 525 -18.73 9.83 5.93
C GLN A 525 -18.98 8.36 6.26
N TYR A 526 -19.44 8.08 7.47
CA TYR A 526 -19.77 6.73 7.93
C TYR A 526 -21.27 6.46 7.96
N PHE A 527 -22.08 7.51 8.02
CA PHE A 527 -23.54 7.44 8.16
C PHE A 527 -24.18 8.35 7.12
N GLY A 528 -25.17 7.82 6.42
CA GLY A 528 -25.89 8.56 5.39
C GLY A 528 -26.25 7.72 4.17
N PRO A 529 -26.61 8.37 3.06
CA PRO A 529 -26.92 7.69 1.80
C PRO A 529 -25.71 6.92 1.24
N THR A 530 -25.98 5.76 0.62
CA THR A 530 -24.96 4.89 -0.02
C THR A 530 -24.09 5.65 -1.03
N GLU A 531 -24.67 6.58 -1.77
CA GLU A 531 -23.98 7.41 -2.76
C GLU A 531 -22.91 8.33 -2.14
N VAL A 532 -22.96 8.54 -0.83
CA VAL A 532 -22.01 9.37 -0.09
C VAL A 532 -21.06 8.53 0.75
N CYS A 533 -21.59 7.50 1.44
CA CYS A 533 -20.85 6.77 2.48
C CYS A 533 -20.08 5.54 1.94
N ASP A 534 -20.60 4.91 0.88
CA ASP A 534 -20.12 3.58 0.46
C ASP A 534 -19.35 3.61 -0.87
N GLN A 535 -18.94 4.79 -1.31
CA GLN A 535 -18.27 4.95 -2.60
C GLN A 535 -16.82 4.49 -2.54
N CYS A 536 -16.36 3.80 -3.59
CA CYS A 536 -14.95 3.49 -3.78
C CYS A 536 -14.17 4.68 -4.35
N THR A 537 -12.85 4.52 -4.53
CA THR A 537 -11.96 5.54 -5.09
C THR A 537 -12.33 5.93 -6.52
N MET A 538 -11.97 7.16 -6.91
CA MET A 538 -12.18 7.66 -8.27
C MET A 538 -11.36 6.87 -9.30
N THR A 539 -10.13 6.51 -8.96
CA THR A 539 -9.27 5.70 -9.84
C THR A 539 -9.95 4.39 -10.18
N LEU A 540 -10.53 3.69 -9.17
CA LEU A 540 -11.22 2.42 -9.40
C LEU A 540 -12.48 2.60 -10.29
N LYS A 541 -13.27 3.67 -10.06
CA LYS A 541 -14.42 3.99 -10.92
C LYS A 541 -14.00 4.21 -12.37
N LEU A 542 -12.99 5.04 -12.60
CA LEU A 542 -12.48 5.34 -13.94
C LEU A 542 -11.94 4.09 -14.65
N GLU A 543 -11.25 3.21 -13.94
CA GLU A 543 -10.75 1.95 -14.49
C GLU A 543 -11.88 1.00 -14.90
N GLN A 544 -13.00 1.05 -14.19
CA GLN A 544 -14.21 0.27 -14.51
C GLN A 544 -15.13 0.99 -15.51
N GLY A 545 -14.73 2.15 -16.04
CA GLY A 545 -15.51 2.93 -17.00
C GLY A 545 -16.78 3.57 -16.42
N LYS A 546 -16.75 3.92 -15.13
CA LYS A 546 -17.89 4.51 -14.39
C LYS A 546 -17.62 5.94 -13.94
#